data_45584d9854354a1fbdc36c47c12bb9c4
#
_entry.id   45584d9854354a1fbdc36c47c12bb9c4
#
_cell.length_a   1.000
_cell.length_b   1.000
_cell.length_c   1.000
_cell.angle_alpha   90.00
_cell.angle_beta   90.00
_cell.angle_gamma   90.00
#
_symmetry.space_group_name_H-M   'P 1'
#
loop_
_entity.id
_entity.type
_entity.pdbx_description
1 polymer ?
#
loop_
_entity_poly.entity_id
_entity_poly.type
_entity_poly.pdbx_seq_one_letter_code
_entity_poly.pdbx_strand_id
1 'polypeptide(L)'
;MPWMLARKSGQIAIVASVAGYRGLPRAVAYGATKAALISMAESLKFDLDPAGVTMSVVNPGFVRTPMTARNRFPMPFLLEPEDAAARITRGLATGRFEVTFPWQLAYPLKFLRILPSRLFFALVSRGVKT
;
A
#
# COMPACT_ATOMS: atom_id res chain seq x y z
N MET A 1 -4.31 21.44 0.73
CA MET A 1 -5.69 20.95 0.52
C MET A 1 -6.71 22.06 0.25
N PRO A 2 -6.83 23.16 1.03
CA PRO A 2 -7.84 24.22 0.76
C PRO A 2 -7.84 24.75 -0.68
N TRP A 3 -6.67 24.92 -1.26
CA TRP A 3 -6.51 25.37 -2.66
C TRP A 3 -7.08 24.40 -3.70
N MET A 4 -6.92 23.11 -3.46
CA MET A 4 -7.47 22.08 -4.35
C MET A 4 -9.00 22.07 -4.26
N LEU A 5 -9.53 22.20 -3.05
CA LEU A 5 -10.98 22.25 -2.83
C LEU A 5 -11.59 23.51 -3.48
N ALA A 6 -10.94 24.66 -3.32
CA ALA A 6 -11.42 25.92 -3.89
C ALA A 6 -11.48 25.88 -5.43
N ARG A 7 -10.46 25.32 -6.08
CA ARG A 7 -10.41 25.20 -7.55
C ARG A 7 -11.07 23.94 -8.09
N LYS A 8 -11.56 23.05 -7.22
CA LYS A 8 -12.18 21.76 -7.56
C LYS A 8 -11.27 20.91 -8.46
N SER A 9 -9.98 20.94 -8.20
CA SER A 9 -8.98 20.22 -8.99
C SER A 9 -7.73 19.98 -8.17
N GLY A 10 -7.18 18.79 -8.30
CA GLY A 10 -5.94 18.39 -7.66
C GLY A 10 -5.89 16.90 -7.43
N GLN A 11 -4.75 16.44 -6.96
CA GLN A 11 -4.53 15.04 -6.61
C GLN A 11 -3.74 14.96 -5.31
N ILE A 12 -4.18 14.09 -4.42
CA ILE A 12 -3.49 13.74 -3.19
C ILE A 12 -3.12 12.27 -3.26
N ALA A 13 -1.85 11.96 -3.09
CA ALA A 13 -1.35 10.59 -3.05
C ALA A 13 -0.74 10.30 -1.68
N ILE A 14 -1.23 9.27 -1.02
CA ILE A 14 -0.68 8.79 0.26
C ILE A 14 0.13 7.53 -0.02
N VAL A 15 1.38 7.51 0.43
CA VAL A 15 2.27 6.35 0.27
C VAL A 15 2.15 5.46 1.50
N ALA A 16 1.48 4.33 1.34
CA ALA A 16 1.34 3.29 2.36
C ALA A 16 2.27 2.10 2.04
N SER A 17 1.77 0.89 2.02
CA SER A 17 2.51 -0.33 1.69
C SER A 17 1.56 -1.51 1.56
N VAL A 18 1.98 -2.53 0.82
CA VAL A 18 1.30 -3.83 0.82
C VAL A 18 1.25 -4.48 2.22
N ALA A 19 2.18 -4.13 3.10
CA ALA A 19 2.19 -4.56 4.51
C ALA A 19 1.00 -4.01 5.31
N GLY A 20 0.28 -3.02 4.80
CA GLY A 20 -0.94 -2.48 5.40
C GLY A 20 -2.20 -3.27 5.08
N TYR A 21 -2.16 -4.28 4.20
CA TYR A 21 -3.36 -5.04 3.84
C TYR A 21 -3.86 -5.95 4.96
N ARG A 22 -2.96 -6.58 5.68
CA ARG A 22 -3.28 -7.45 6.81
C ARG A 22 -2.11 -7.52 7.76
N GLY A 23 -2.36 -7.82 9.04
CA GLY A 23 -1.32 -8.00 10.04
C GLY A 23 -0.37 -9.13 9.66
N LEU A 24 0.92 -8.83 9.54
CA LEU A 24 1.95 -9.78 9.18
C LEU A 24 2.94 -9.97 10.33
N PRO A 25 3.58 -11.14 10.45
CA PRO A 25 4.63 -11.35 11.44
C PRO A 25 5.74 -10.29 11.31
N ARG A 26 6.26 -9.85 12.45
CA ARG A 26 7.36 -8.87 12.54
C ARG A 26 7.04 -7.47 11.99
N ALA A 27 5.78 -7.20 11.69
CA ALA A 27 5.34 -5.91 11.12
C ALA A 27 4.35 -5.18 12.04
N VAL A 28 4.45 -5.34 13.35
CA VAL A 28 3.45 -4.82 14.31
C VAL A 28 3.24 -3.31 14.14
N ALA A 29 4.28 -2.52 14.35
CA ALA A 29 4.18 -1.07 14.25
C ALA A 29 4.07 -0.59 12.80
N TYR A 30 4.94 -1.10 11.93
CA TYR A 30 4.96 -0.71 10.52
C TYR A 30 3.65 -1.06 9.81
N GLY A 31 3.17 -2.29 9.96
CA GLY A 31 1.92 -2.73 9.34
C GLY A 31 0.72 -1.95 9.85
N ALA A 32 0.64 -1.70 11.16
CA ALA A 32 -0.44 -0.91 11.75
C ALA A 32 -0.45 0.53 11.21
N THR A 33 0.70 1.17 11.12
CA THR A 33 0.85 2.51 10.55
C THR A 33 0.38 2.56 9.10
N LYS A 34 0.80 1.61 8.29
CA LYS A 34 0.43 1.55 6.88
C LYS A 34 -1.04 1.19 6.67
N ALA A 35 -1.60 0.32 7.51
CA ALA A 35 -3.04 0.03 7.51
C ALA A 35 -3.86 1.29 7.83
N ALA A 36 -3.42 2.10 8.78
CA ALA A 36 -4.06 3.37 9.12
C ALA A 36 -4.06 4.34 7.93
N LEU A 37 -2.96 4.43 7.18
CA LEU A 37 -2.86 5.27 5.99
C LEU A 37 -3.82 4.82 4.88
N ILE A 38 -3.94 3.51 4.65
CA ILE A 38 -4.89 2.97 3.68
C ILE A 38 -6.33 3.32 4.08
N SER A 39 -6.70 3.06 5.31
CA SER A 39 -8.04 3.38 5.83
C SER A 39 -8.34 4.89 5.74
N MET A 40 -7.36 5.73 6.06
CA MET A 40 -7.50 7.19 5.92
C MET A 40 -7.75 7.60 4.48
N ALA A 41 -7.00 7.03 3.53
CA ALA A 41 -7.17 7.31 2.10
C ALA A 41 -8.56 6.90 1.61
N GLU A 42 -9.03 5.73 2.03
CA GLU A 42 -10.38 5.25 1.70
C GLU A 42 -11.46 6.21 2.22
N SER A 43 -11.33 6.64 3.47
CA SER A 43 -12.29 7.57 4.09
C SER A 43 -12.29 8.94 3.41
N LEU A 44 -11.10 9.49 3.16
CA LEU A 44 -10.97 10.80 2.49
C LEU A 44 -11.52 10.80 1.07
N LYS A 45 -11.49 9.67 0.39
CA LYS A 45 -12.00 9.57 -0.98
C LYS A 45 -13.48 9.95 -1.07
N PHE A 46 -14.28 9.58 -0.08
CA PHE A 46 -15.72 9.92 -0.07
C PHE A 46 -15.97 11.43 -0.05
N ASP A 47 -15.09 12.18 0.61
CA ASP A 47 -15.21 13.64 0.70
C ASP A 47 -14.56 14.37 -0.47
N LEU A 48 -13.46 13.82 -0.98
CA LEU A 48 -12.64 14.48 -2.01
C LEU A 48 -13.18 14.29 -3.42
N ASP A 49 -13.72 13.11 -3.76
CA ASP A 49 -14.29 12.85 -5.09
C ASP A 49 -15.38 13.86 -5.47
N PRO A 50 -16.41 14.11 -4.61
CA PRO A 50 -17.42 15.12 -4.93
C PRO A 50 -16.87 16.54 -5.03
N ALA A 51 -15.74 16.81 -4.37
CA ALA A 51 -15.06 18.08 -4.42
C ALA A 51 -14.14 18.24 -5.64
N GLY A 52 -14.07 17.25 -6.52
CA GLY A 52 -13.21 17.28 -7.71
C GLY A 52 -11.74 17.07 -7.43
N VAL A 53 -11.37 16.52 -6.28
CA VAL A 53 -9.99 16.21 -5.91
C VAL A 53 -9.76 14.71 -5.93
N THR A 54 -8.82 14.25 -6.71
CA THR A 54 -8.49 12.83 -6.83
C THR A 54 -7.70 12.36 -5.61
N MET A 55 -8.18 11.29 -4.97
CA MET A 55 -7.47 10.60 -3.89
C MET A 55 -6.83 9.33 -4.41
N SER A 56 -5.54 9.15 -4.16
CA SER A 56 -4.82 7.93 -4.50
C SER A 56 -4.03 7.40 -3.31
N VAL A 57 -3.94 6.08 -3.19
CA VAL A 57 -3.06 5.41 -2.24
C VAL A 57 -2.04 4.58 -3.01
N VAL A 58 -0.78 4.71 -2.64
CA VAL A 58 0.32 3.95 -3.24
C VAL A 58 0.76 2.88 -2.27
N ASN A 59 0.62 1.63 -2.67
CA ASN A 59 0.97 0.46 -1.87
C ASN A 59 2.10 -0.32 -2.54
N PRO A 60 3.36 0.12 -2.36
CA PRO A 60 4.49 -0.61 -2.92
C PRO A 60 4.81 -1.85 -2.09
N GLY A 61 5.40 -2.85 -2.75
CA GLY A 61 6.10 -3.94 -2.09
C GLY A 61 7.49 -3.50 -1.63
N PHE A 62 8.46 -4.40 -1.74
CA PHE A 62 9.83 -4.10 -1.33
C PHE A 62 10.54 -3.27 -2.40
N VAL A 63 11.09 -2.15 -1.98
CA VAL A 63 11.92 -1.26 -2.80
C VAL A 63 13.29 -1.13 -2.15
N ARG A 64 14.35 -1.23 -2.94
CA ARG A 64 15.72 -1.10 -2.44
C ARG A 64 15.96 0.35 -1.99
N THR A 65 16.08 0.54 -0.69
CA THR A 65 16.34 1.84 -0.05
C THR A 65 17.28 1.65 1.14
N PRO A 66 17.88 2.71 1.68
CA PRO A 66 18.65 2.60 2.92
C PRO A 66 17.84 2.02 4.08
N MET A 67 16.55 2.26 4.12
CA MET A 67 15.66 1.70 5.15
C MET A 67 15.50 0.19 4.99
N THR A 68 15.27 -0.32 3.77
CA THR A 68 15.10 -1.75 3.51
C THR A 68 16.42 -2.51 3.58
N ALA A 69 17.58 -1.85 3.41
CA ALA A 69 18.88 -2.46 3.55
C ALA A 69 19.15 -3.01 4.97
N ARG A 70 18.41 -2.52 5.97
CA ARG A 70 18.49 -3.00 7.36
C ARG A 70 17.64 -4.24 7.64
N ASN A 71 16.78 -4.63 6.70
CA ASN A 71 15.92 -5.79 6.86
C ASN A 71 16.75 -7.09 6.83
N ARG A 72 16.48 -7.96 7.80
CA ARG A 72 17.13 -9.28 7.94
C ARG A 72 16.24 -10.43 7.49
N PHE A 73 15.17 -10.14 6.79
CA PHE A 73 14.22 -11.12 6.28
C PHE A 73 14.18 -11.07 4.76
N PRO A 74 13.72 -12.14 4.09
CA PRO A 74 13.57 -12.17 2.64
C PRO A 74 12.65 -11.06 2.15
N MET A 75 13.07 -10.39 1.06
CA MET A 75 12.28 -9.36 0.38
C MET A 75 11.99 -9.82 -1.04
N PRO A 76 10.97 -10.68 -1.24
CA PRO A 76 10.65 -11.20 -2.57
C PRO A 76 10.22 -10.08 -3.50
N PHE A 77 10.60 -10.19 -4.77
CA PHE A 77 10.25 -9.24 -5.82
C PHE A 77 10.75 -7.81 -5.53
N LEU A 78 11.94 -7.70 -4.93
CA LEU A 78 12.57 -6.42 -4.64
C LEU A 78 12.71 -5.58 -5.92
N LEU A 79 12.26 -4.33 -5.87
CA LEU A 79 12.33 -3.38 -6.98
C LEU A 79 13.42 -2.34 -6.75
N GLU A 80 14.03 -1.89 -7.83
CA GLU A 80 14.89 -0.71 -7.77
C GLU A 80 14.05 0.57 -7.63
N PRO A 81 14.59 1.63 -6.99
CA PRO A 81 13.85 2.88 -6.79
C PRO A 81 13.33 3.50 -8.09
N GLU A 82 14.08 3.41 -9.16
CA GLU A 82 13.71 3.96 -10.49
C GLU A 82 12.48 3.24 -11.06
N ASP A 83 12.42 1.92 -10.93
CA ASP A 83 11.28 1.12 -11.37
C ASP A 83 10.04 1.43 -10.55
N ALA A 84 10.21 1.54 -9.23
CA ALA A 84 9.13 1.91 -8.33
C ALA A 84 8.59 3.31 -8.67
N ALA A 85 9.47 4.29 -8.87
CA ALA A 85 9.08 5.64 -9.24
C ALA A 85 8.32 5.69 -10.56
N ALA A 86 8.77 4.94 -11.57
CA ALA A 86 8.08 4.86 -12.86
C ALA A 86 6.68 4.26 -12.74
N ARG A 87 6.51 3.21 -11.93
CA ARG A 87 5.20 2.60 -11.68
C ARG A 87 4.26 3.53 -10.94
N ILE A 88 4.75 4.24 -9.93
CA ILE A 88 3.98 5.25 -9.19
C ILE A 88 3.52 6.36 -10.12
N THR A 89 4.42 6.94 -10.88
CA THR A 89 4.12 8.04 -11.80
C THR A 89 3.06 7.66 -12.82
N ARG A 90 3.20 6.48 -13.45
CA ARG A 90 2.20 5.97 -14.41
C ARG A 90 0.84 5.72 -13.74
N GLY A 91 0.85 5.12 -12.55
CA GLY A 91 -0.38 4.84 -11.83
C GLY A 91 -1.12 6.10 -11.42
N LEU A 92 -0.41 7.10 -10.90
CA LEU A 92 -1.00 8.37 -10.50
C LEU A 92 -1.55 9.16 -11.70
N ALA A 93 -0.89 9.08 -12.85
CA ALA A 93 -1.35 9.74 -14.07
C ALA A 93 -2.72 9.22 -14.55
N THR A 94 -3.09 7.98 -14.22
CA THR A 94 -4.39 7.41 -14.58
C THR A 94 -5.54 7.87 -13.67
N GLY A 95 -5.25 8.51 -12.54
CA GLY A 95 -6.25 8.92 -11.55
C GLY A 95 -6.87 7.76 -10.76
N ARG A 96 -6.35 6.55 -10.87
CA ARG A 96 -6.89 5.40 -10.11
C ARG A 96 -6.65 5.57 -8.60
N PHE A 97 -7.56 5.00 -7.83
CA PHE A 97 -7.46 5.09 -6.36
C PHE A 97 -6.25 4.35 -5.81
N GLU A 98 -6.03 3.12 -6.24
CA GLU A 98 -4.89 2.34 -5.73
C GLU A 98 -3.83 2.12 -6.80
N VAL A 99 -2.58 2.41 -6.44
CA VAL A 99 -1.39 2.07 -7.22
C VAL A 99 -0.60 1.07 -6.39
N THR A 100 -0.67 -0.20 -6.75
CA THR A 100 0.03 -1.28 -6.03
C THR A 100 0.90 -2.09 -6.97
N PHE A 101 2.04 -2.53 -6.47
CA PHE A 101 3.03 -3.30 -7.22
C PHE A 101 4.06 -3.94 -6.27
N PRO A 102 4.76 -4.99 -6.67
CA PRO A 102 4.48 -5.82 -7.84
C PRO A 102 3.25 -6.71 -7.61
N TRP A 103 2.57 -7.07 -8.66
CA TRP A 103 1.33 -7.86 -8.55
C TRP A 103 1.54 -9.23 -7.88
N GLN A 104 2.72 -9.82 -8.08
CA GLN A 104 3.10 -11.12 -7.51
C GLN A 104 3.12 -11.11 -5.97
N LEU A 105 3.31 -9.95 -5.37
CA LEU A 105 3.26 -9.76 -3.92
C LEU A 105 1.92 -9.20 -3.48
N ALA A 106 1.40 -8.23 -4.20
CA ALA A 106 0.19 -7.51 -3.83
C ALA A 106 -1.06 -8.40 -3.83
N TYR A 107 -1.29 -9.20 -4.87
CA TYR A 107 -2.50 -10.02 -4.96
C TYR A 107 -2.56 -11.14 -3.91
N PRO A 108 -1.49 -11.89 -3.63
CA PRO A 108 -1.53 -12.84 -2.51
C PRO A 108 -1.84 -12.18 -1.17
N LEU A 109 -1.26 -11.02 -0.88
CA LEU A 109 -1.53 -10.28 0.35
C LEU A 109 -2.97 -9.74 0.40
N LYS A 110 -3.52 -9.30 -0.72
CA LYS A 110 -4.93 -8.93 -0.82
C LYS A 110 -5.85 -10.13 -0.58
N PHE A 111 -5.47 -11.29 -1.08
CA PHE A 111 -6.21 -12.52 -0.83
C PHE A 111 -6.26 -12.85 0.67
N LEU A 112 -5.12 -12.71 1.37
CA LEU A 112 -5.08 -12.90 2.83
C LEU A 112 -6.04 -11.95 3.57
N ARG A 113 -6.28 -10.78 3.02
CA ARG A 113 -7.16 -9.76 3.61
C ARG A 113 -8.61 -10.23 3.75
N ILE A 114 -9.08 -11.06 2.82
CA ILE A 114 -10.47 -11.55 2.81
C ILE A 114 -10.67 -12.86 3.57
N LEU A 115 -9.60 -13.51 4.02
CA LEU A 115 -9.71 -14.77 4.73
C LEU A 115 -10.28 -14.60 6.14
N PRO A 116 -11.15 -15.52 6.60
CA PRO A 116 -11.51 -15.61 8.01
C PRO A 116 -10.26 -15.78 8.88
N SER A 117 -10.29 -15.24 10.09
CA SER A 117 -9.12 -15.19 10.98
C SER A 117 -8.49 -16.56 11.23
N ARG A 118 -9.30 -17.62 11.39
CA ARG A 118 -8.78 -18.99 11.60
C ARG A 118 -7.92 -19.46 10.44
N LEU A 119 -8.40 -19.25 9.20
CA LEU A 119 -7.68 -19.64 7.99
C LEU A 119 -6.43 -18.77 7.79
N PHE A 120 -6.56 -17.48 8.03
CA PHE A 120 -5.44 -16.55 7.95
C PHE A 120 -4.30 -16.97 8.87
N PHE A 121 -4.56 -17.16 10.16
CA PHE A 121 -3.53 -17.54 11.12
C PHE A 121 -2.94 -18.93 10.83
N ALA A 122 -3.77 -19.89 10.42
CA ALA A 122 -3.27 -21.22 10.06
C ALA A 122 -2.31 -21.16 8.87
N LEU A 123 -2.65 -20.38 7.85
CA LEU A 123 -1.84 -20.25 6.63
C LEU A 123 -0.53 -19.49 6.89
N VAL A 124 -0.62 -18.35 7.55
CA VAL A 124 0.56 -17.50 7.82
C VAL A 124 1.52 -18.16 8.80
N SER A 125 1.01 -18.84 9.83
CA SER A 125 1.85 -19.56 10.80
C SER A 125 2.66 -20.68 10.17
N ARG A 126 2.13 -21.34 9.14
CA ARG A 126 2.87 -22.37 8.39
C ARG A 126 4.02 -21.76 7.59
N GLY A 127 3.80 -20.61 6.98
CA GLY A 127 4.83 -19.89 6.24
C GLY A 127 5.97 -19.33 7.10
N VAL A 128 5.71 -19.06 8.38
CA VAL A 128 6.72 -18.53 9.31
C VAL A 128 7.64 -19.62 9.86
N LYS A 129 7.19 -20.87 9.86
CA LYS A 129 7.96 -22.02 10.38
C LYS A 129 8.97 -22.60 9.37
N THR A 130 8.95 -22.13 8.14
CA THR A 130 9.91 -22.47 7.10
C THR A 130 10.89 -21.32 6.90
#